data_39078dfc7b18e7c5b3fb4e960640cb62
#
_entry.id   39078dfc7b18e7c5b3fb4e960640cb62
#
_cell.length_a   1.000
_cell.length_b   1.000
_cell.length_c   1.000
_cell.angle_alpha   90.00
_cell.angle_beta   90.00
_cell.angle_gamma   90.00
#
_symmetry.space_group_name_H-M   'P 1'
#
loop_
_entity.id
_entity.type
_entity.pdbx_description
1 polymer ?
#
loop_
_entity_poly.entity_id
_entity_poly.type
_entity_poly.pdbx_seq_one_letter_code
_entity_poly.pdbx_strand_id
1 'polypeptide(L)'
;MTQNKQSSPVSASETSGAEIVFDHVTKSYPGQKSPAVKELSFRIPAGELVAFVGPSGCGKTTSLKMINRLVEPTSGEIRINGEDVTKKNSTQLRRDIGYVIQGGGLIPHMSVADNIALVPKLKKWNNNKISQRTDELLDMVGLDPSIYRDRFPRELSGG
;
A
#
# COMPACT_ATOMS: atom_id res chain seq x y z
N MET A 1 -7.56 -33.34 31.91
CA MET A 1 -6.22 -32.69 31.78
C MET A 1 -6.10 -32.14 30.38
N THR A 2 -6.43 -30.87 30.20
CA THR A 2 -6.48 -30.18 28.90
C THR A 2 -5.17 -29.40 28.78
N GLN A 3 -4.28 -29.82 27.89
CA GLN A 3 -3.04 -29.09 27.61
C GLN A 3 -3.36 -27.88 26.73
N ASN A 4 -3.13 -26.70 27.30
CA ASN A 4 -3.19 -25.42 26.64
C ASN A 4 -1.92 -25.25 25.78
N LYS A 5 -2.07 -25.35 24.46
CA LYS A 5 -0.99 -25.12 23.50
C LYS A 5 -0.79 -23.61 23.36
N GLN A 6 0.17 -23.08 24.11
CA GLN A 6 0.65 -21.71 23.94
C GLN A 6 1.23 -21.57 22.51
N SER A 7 0.59 -20.76 21.70
CA SER A 7 1.15 -20.29 20.45
C SER A 7 2.31 -19.33 20.76
N SER A 8 3.51 -19.71 20.39
CA SER A 8 4.69 -18.86 20.42
C SER A 8 4.46 -17.61 19.55
N PRO A 9 4.85 -16.40 19.99
CA PRO A 9 4.75 -15.24 19.15
C PRO A 9 5.67 -15.40 17.92
N VAL A 10 5.09 -15.23 16.74
CA VAL A 10 5.84 -15.12 15.49
C VAL A 10 6.80 -13.95 15.66
N SER A 11 8.09 -14.23 15.59
CA SER A 11 9.15 -13.23 15.54
C SER A 11 8.82 -12.23 14.42
N ALA A 12 8.41 -11.02 14.80
CA ALA A 12 8.27 -9.91 13.88
C ALA A 12 9.68 -9.58 13.38
N SER A 13 10.03 -10.06 12.18
CA SER A 13 11.15 -9.52 11.43
C SER A 13 10.89 -8.02 11.31
N GLU A 14 11.85 -7.21 11.74
CA GLU A 14 11.83 -5.75 11.75
C GLU A 14 11.57 -5.18 10.35
N THR A 15 10.35 -5.19 9.90
CA THR A 15 9.88 -4.28 8.87
C THR A 15 9.53 -2.98 9.57
N SER A 16 10.56 -2.21 9.88
CA SER A 16 10.40 -0.83 10.31
C SER A 16 9.56 -0.11 9.23
N GLY A 17 8.31 0.21 9.55
CA GLY A 17 7.47 1.03 8.70
C GLY A 17 8.17 2.37 8.42
N ALA A 18 7.81 3.05 7.33
CA ALA A 18 8.38 4.35 7.01
C ALA A 18 7.70 5.47 7.81
N GLU A 19 8.48 6.45 8.25
CA GLU A 19 7.92 7.71 8.74
C GLU A 19 7.31 8.50 7.56
N ILE A 20 6.15 9.11 7.78
CA ILE A 20 5.52 10.01 6.80
C ILE A 20 5.22 11.36 7.46
N VAL A 21 5.65 12.44 6.83
CA VAL A 21 5.41 13.82 7.30
C VAL A 21 4.70 14.60 6.21
N PHE A 22 3.60 15.23 6.58
CA PHE A 22 2.93 16.28 5.82
C PHE A 22 3.26 17.64 6.46
N ASP A 23 3.70 18.59 5.66
CA ASP A 23 4.10 19.91 6.11
C ASP A 23 3.36 20.97 5.27
N HIS A 24 2.33 21.60 5.85
CA HIS A 24 1.44 22.61 5.25
C HIS A 24 0.94 22.24 3.85
N VAL A 25 0.58 20.97 3.66
CA VAL A 25 0.17 20.42 2.36
C VAL A 25 -1.20 20.93 1.97
N THR A 26 -1.28 21.54 0.79
CA THR A 26 -2.53 21.98 0.18
C THR A 26 -2.70 21.35 -1.18
N LYS A 27 -3.94 20.93 -1.51
CA LYS A 27 -4.33 20.48 -2.82
C LYS A 27 -5.58 21.19 -3.31
N SER A 28 -5.44 21.92 -4.40
CA SER A 28 -6.54 22.53 -5.15
C SER A 28 -6.68 21.87 -6.52
N TYR A 29 -7.91 21.71 -6.99
CA TYR A 29 -8.18 21.24 -8.35
C TYR A 29 -8.75 22.39 -9.18
N PRO A 30 -8.43 22.46 -10.48
CA PRO A 30 -9.00 23.47 -11.37
C PRO A 30 -10.54 23.47 -11.31
N GLY A 31 -11.16 24.64 -11.27
CA GLY A 31 -12.61 24.80 -11.23
C GLY A 31 -13.28 24.59 -9.87
N GLN A 32 -12.56 24.20 -8.85
CA GLN A 32 -13.09 24.11 -7.48
C GLN A 32 -12.92 25.45 -6.72
N LYS A 33 -13.97 25.86 -5.97
CA LYS A 33 -13.95 27.10 -5.17
C LYS A 33 -13.08 26.99 -3.91
N SER A 34 -12.86 25.79 -3.42
CA SER A 34 -12.07 25.53 -2.20
C SER A 34 -11.11 24.36 -2.41
N PRO A 35 -9.96 24.36 -1.71
CA PRO A 35 -9.03 23.25 -1.77
C PRO A 35 -9.65 21.94 -1.29
N ALA A 36 -9.30 20.83 -1.94
CA ALA A 36 -9.67 19.49 -1.48
C ALA A 36 -8.90 19.08 -0.20
N VAL A 37 -7.70 19.64 -0.01
CA VAL A 37 -6.90 19.56 1.21
C VAL A 37 -6.31 20.95 1.45
N LYS A 38 -6.41 21.47 2.68
CA LYS A 38 -5.94 22.81 3.02
C LYS A 38 -4.97 22.75 4.20
N GLU A 39 -3.72 23.18 3.98
CA GLU A 39 -2.65 23.33 4.98
C GLU A 39 -2.54 22.16 5.96
N LEU A 40 -2.67 20.94 5.44
CA LEU A 40 -2.63 19.73 6.23
C LEU A 40 -1.21 19.46 6.72
N SER A 41 -1.05 19.39 8.05
CA SER A 41 0.22 19.09 8.70
C SER A 41 0.00 17.97 9.72
N PHE A 42 0.76 16.88 9.59
CA PHE A 42 0.81 15.78 10.56
C PHE A 42 2.04 14.92 10.32
N ARG A 43 2.33 14.05 11.31
CA ARG A 43 3.41 13.08 11.25
C ARG A 43 2.87 11.70 11.61
N ILE A 44 3.24 10.71 10.84
CA ILE A 44 3.06 9.29 11.13
C ILE A 44 4.44 8.73 11.44
N PRO A 45 4.74 8.37 12.70
CA PRO A 45 6.00 7.71 13.05
C PRO A 45 6.17 6.39 12.33
N ALA A 46 7.42 5.96 12.17
CA ALA A 46 7.74 4.66 11.59
C ALA A 46 7.08 3.51 12.39
N GLY A 47 6.43 2.58 11.69
CA GLY A 47 5.79 1.41 12.30
C GLY A 47 4.38 1.65 12.85
N GLU A 48 3.85 2.87 12.82
CA GLU A 48 2.49 3.15 13.29
C GLU A 48 1.42 2.92 12.21
N LEU A 49 0.25 2.47 12.67
CA LEU A 49 -0.97 2.39 11.86
C LEU A 49 -1.83 3.62 12.11
N VAL A 50 -2.15 4.36 11.06
CA VAL A 50 -3.01 5.55 11.13
C VAL A 50 -4.23 5.39 10.22
N ALA A 51 -5.42 5.71 10.76
CA ALA A 51 -6.66 5.73 10.02
C ALA A 51 -7.15 7.16 9.79
N PHE A 52 -7.42 7.54 8.55
CA PHE A 52 -8.09 8.80 8.22
C PHE A 52 -9.60 8.63 8.32
N VAL A 53 -10.22 9.30 9.29
CA VAL A 53 -11.66 9.28 9.53
C VAL A 53 -12.26 10.65 9.19
N GLY A 54 -13.44 10.66 8.60
CA GLY A 54 -14.16 11.89 8.27
C GLY A 54 -15.20 11.69 7.17
N PRO A 55 -16.06 12.70 6.91
CA PRO A 55 -17.12 12.62 5.91
C PRO A 55 -16.58 12.43 4.48
N SER A 56 -17.48 12.07 3.56
CA SER A 56 -17.12 12.02 2.14
C SER A 56 -16.68 13.40 1.65
N GLY A 57 -15.65 13.44 0.80
CA GLY A 57 -15.12 14.70 0.25
C GLY A 57 -14.14 15.46 1.12
N CYS A 58 -13.86 15.05 2.38
CA CYS A 58 -12.93 15.77 3.26
C CYS A 58 -11.43 15.59 2.95
N GLY A 59 -11.07 15.03 1.81
CA GLY A 59 -9.68 14.96 1.35
C GLY A 59 -8.91 13.68 1.68
N LYS A 60 -9.48 12.68 2.37
CA LYS A 60 -8.79 11.43 2.77
C LYS A 60 -8.09 10.73 1.59
N THR A 61 -8.85 10.42 0.56
CA THR A 61 -8.33 9.74 -0.64
C THR A 61 -7.30 10.61 -1.38
N THR A 62 -7.50 11.93 -1.42
CA THR A 62 -6.55 12.87 -2.00
C THR A 62 -5.22 12.84 -1.23
N SER A 63 -5.28 12.87 0.11
CA SER A 63 -4.07 12.79 0.94
C SER A 63 -3.32 11.46 0.74
N LEU A 64 -4.01 10.32 0.72
CA LEU A 64 -3.38 9.02 0.43
C LEU A 64 -2.73 8.99 -0.97
N LYS A 65 -3.41 9.58 -1.98
CA LYS A 65 -2.87 9.65 -3.35
C LYS A 65 -1.67 10.59 -3.48
N MET A 66 -1.53 11.57 -2.59
CA MET A 66 -0.37 12.44 -2.60
C MET A 66 0.89 11.75 -2.05
N ILE A 67 0.77 10.83 -1.09
CA ILE A 67 1.92 10.08 -0.54
C ILE A 67 2.66 9.31 -1.65
N ASN A 68 1.96 8.68 -2.57
CA ASN A 68 2.55 7.91 -3.67
C ASN A 68 2.62 8.69 -5.00
N ARG A 69 2.40 10.01 -4.94
CA ARG A 69 2.42 10.90 -6.12
C ARG A 69 1.51 10.48 -7.27
N LEU A 70 0.35 9.88 -6.96
CA LEU A 70 -0.74 9.76 -7.93
C LEU A 70 -1.47 11.09 -8.12
N VAL A 71 -1.33 11.98 -7.13
CA VAL A 71 -1.77 13.38 -7.16
C VAL A 71 -0.61 14.21 -6.61
N GLU A 72 -0.21 15.27 -7.30
CA GLU A 72 0.80 16.19 -6.79
C GLU A 72 0.15 17.24 -5.88
N PRO A 73 0.76 17.62 -4.75
CA PRO A 73 0.30 18.74 -3.95
C PRO A 73 0.39 20.03 -4.75
N THR A 74 -0.45 21.02 -4.41
CA THR A 74 -0.38 22.38 -4.97
C THR A 74 0.66 23.21 -4.25
N SER A 75 0.79 23.00 -2.93
CA SER A 75 1.82 23.60 -2.07
C SER A 75 2.06 22.72 -0.84
N GLY A 76 3.11 23.04 -0.07
CA GLY A 76 3.57 22.24 1.05
C GLY A 76 4.46 21.09 0.60
N GLU A 77 4.90 20.27 1.55
CA GLU A 77 5.87 19.19 1.32
C GLU A 77 5.40 17.90 1.98
N ILE A 78 5.65 16.77 1.31
CA ILE A 78 5.44 15.43 1.87
C ILE A 78 6.79 14.73 1.89
N ARG A 79 7.17 14.21 3.07
CA ARG A 79 8.42 13.46 3.24
C ARG A 79 8.14 12.03 3.66
N ILE A 80 8.93 11.10 3.14
CA ILE A 80 8.99 9.70 3.57
C ILE A 80 10.41 9.41 4.03
N ASN A 81 10.58 9.04 5.29
CA ASN A 81 11.89 8.86 5.93
C ASN A 81 12.80 10.08 5.76
N GLY A 82 12.24 11.29 5.92
CA GLY A 82 12.95 12.55 5.78
C GLY A 82 13.19 13.02 4.34
N GLU A 83 12.91 12.22 3.32
CA GLU A 83 13.10 12.59 1.91
C GLU A 83 11.80 13.09 1.28
N ASP A 84 11.85 14.26 0.65
CA ASP A 84 10.75 14.84 -0.11
C ASP A 84 10.35 13.90 -1.28
N VAL A 85 9.08 13.50 -1.29
CA VAL A 85 8.56 12.60 -2.34
C VAL A 85 8.66 13.19 -3.74
N THR A 86 8.65 14.51 -3.88
CA THR A 86 8.73 15.20 -5.18
C THR A 86 10.12 15.09 -5.81
N LYS A 87 11.17 14.91 -4.99
CA LYS A 87 12.56 14.74 -5.43
C LYS A 87 12.89 13.31 -5.86
N LYS A 88 12.02 12.34 -5.52
CA LYS A 88 12.19 10.94 -5.93
C LYS A 88 11.65 10.69 -7.33
N ASN A 89 12.22 9.71 -8.02
CA ASN A 89 11.60 9.18 -9.23
C ASN A 89 10.23 8.56 -8.87
N SER A 90 9.14 9.05 -9.45
CA SER A 90 7.78 8.64 -9.10
C SER A 90 7.50 7.14 -9.35
N THR A 91 8.12 6.56 -10.37
CA THR A 91 8.00 5.13 -10.66
C THR A 91 8.67 4.29 -9.58
N GLN A 92 9.87 4.69 -9.13
CA GLN A 92 10.57 4.00 -8.06
C GLN A 92 9.83 4.16 -6.73
N LEU A 93 9.39 5.36 -6.38
CA LEU A 93 8.58 5.62 -5.19
C LEU A 93 7.37 4.69 -5.11
N ARG A 94 6.60 4.56 -6.20
CA ARG A 94 5.42 3.69 -6.25
C ARG A 94 5.74 2.20 -6.15
N ARG A 95 6.92 1.77 -6.60
CA ARG A 95 7.37 0.37 -6.44
C ARG A 95 7.72 0.02 -4.99
N ASP A 96 8.05 1.01 -4.19
CA ASP A 96 8.45 0.85 -2.79
C ASP A 96 7.28 1.04 -1.81
N ILE A 97 6.13 1.53 -2.29
CA ILE A 97 4.91 1.72 -1.50
C ILE A 97 3.87 0.67 -1.90
N GLY A 98 3.42 -0.14 -0.93
CA GLY A 98 2.23 -0.97 -1.10
C GLY A 98 0.98 -0.10 -1.14
N TYR A 99 0.20 -0.17 -2.21
CA TYR A 99 -1.02 0.62 -2.37
C TYR A 99 -2.21 -0.27 -2.71
N VAL A 100 -3.18 -0.33 -1.79
CA VAL A 100 -4.44 -1.05 -1.99
C VAL A 100 -5.51 -0.06 -2.43
N ILE A 101 -6.08 -0.28 -3.61
CA ILE A 101 -7.15 0.56 -4.16
C ILE A 101 -8.53 0.04 -3.76
N GLN A 102 -9.47 0.94 -3.61
CA GLN A 102 -10.86 0.59 -3.33
C GLN A 102 -11.48 -0.18 -4.50
N GLY A 103 -12.18 -1.27 -4.22
CA GLY A 103 -12.86 -2.07 -5.24
C GLY A 103 -11.98 -3.14 -5.89
N GLY A 104 -10.86 -3.50 -5.28
CA GLY A 104 -9.90 -4.46 -5.80
C GLY A 104 -8.79 -3.79 -6.59
N GLY A 105 -7.78 -4.50 -6.94
CA GLY A 105 -6.61 -3.96 -7.68
C GLY A 105 -5.97 -5.04 -8.52
N LEU A 106 -6.61 -6.21 -8.55
CA LEU A 106 -6.13 -7.34 -9.33
C LEU A 106 -6.46 -7.15 -10.81
N ILE A 107 -5.52 -7.49 -11.65
CA ILE A 107 -5.67 -7.45 -13.10
C ILE A 107 -6.51 -8.67 -13.51
N PRO A 108 -7.72 -8.49 -14.06
CA PRO A 108 -8.71 -9.55 -14.19
C PRO A 108 -8.34 -10.67 -15.17
N HIS A 109 -7.44 -10.40 -16.11
CA HIS A 109 -6.96 -11.35 -17.11
C HIS A 109 -5.63 -12.04 -16.74
N MET A 110 -5.13 -11.78 -15.55
CA MET A 110 -3.94 -12.41 -14.99
C MET A 110 -4.35 -13.37 -13.87
N SER A 111 -3.61 -14.48 -13.71
CA SER A 111 -3.80 -15.37 -12.57
C SER A 111 -3.48 -14.66 -11.23
N VAL A 112 -3.88 -15.28 -10.12
CA VAL A 112 -3.53 -14.77 -8.78
C VAL A 112 -2.02 -14.71 -8.62
N ALA A 113 -1.31 -15.76 -9.01
CA ALA A 113 0.16 -15.79 -8.95
C ALA A 113 0.80 -14.69 -9.81
N ASP A 114 0.29 -14.45 -11.01
CA ASP A 114 0.81 -13.38 -11.87
C ASP A 114 0.54 -11.99 -11.32
N ASN A 115 -0.62 -11.76 -10.71
CA ASN A 115 -0.93 -10.52 -10.01
C ASN A 115 0.05 -10.27 -8.85
N ILE A 116 0.30 -11.28 -8.02
CA ILE A 116 1.28 -11.20 -6.92
C ILE A 116 2.69 -10.95 -7.47
N ALA A 117 3.06 -11.62 -8.55
CA ALA A 117 4.38 -11.55 -9.16
C ALA A 117 4.66 -10.21 -9.87
N LEU A 118 3.66 -9.38 -10.15
CA LEU A 118 3.80 -8.20 -10.99
C LEU A 118 4.88 -7.23 -10.48
N VAL A 119 4.79 -6.80 -9.23
CA VAL A 119 5.78 -5.87 -8.64
C VAL A 119 7.14 -6.52 -8.45
N PRO A 120 7.27 -7.75 -7.94
CA PRO A 120 8.53 -8.49 -7.93
C PRO A 120 9.21 -8.60 -9.30
N LYS A 121 8.47 -8.89 -10.38
CA LYS A 121 8.98 -8.91 -11.77
C LYS A 121 9.52 -7.53 -12.17
N LEU A 122 8.79 -6.45 -11.87
CA LEU A 122 9.26 -5.08 -12.12
C LEU A 122 10.52 -4.71 -11.31
N LYS A 123 10.68 -5.31 -10.13
CA LYS A 123 11.89 -5.19 -9.29
C LYS A 123 13.01 -6.17 -9.69
N LYS A 124 12.83 -6.94 -10.76
CA LYS A 124 13.79 -7.91 -11.29
C LYS A 124 14.19 -9.00 -10.28
N TRP A 125 13.25 -9.46 -9.46
CA TRP A 125 13.48 -10.61 -8.61
C TRP A 125 13.63 -11.88 -9.44
N ASN A 126 14.41 -12.85 -8.94
CA ASN A 126 14.50 -14.15 -9.60
C ASN A 126 13.18 -14.96 -9.43
N ASN A 127 12.91 -15.85 -10.37
CA ASN A 127 11.66 -16.61 -10.41
C ASN A 127 11.43 -17.48 -9.17
N ASN A 128 12.47 -18.08 -8.60
CA ASN A 128 12.36 -18.90 -7.40
C ASN A 128 11.88 -18.07 -6.20
N LYS A 129 12.48 -16.87 -6.00
CA LYS A 129 12.06 -15.94 -4.94
C LYS A 129 10.64 -15.46 -5.16
N ILE A 130 10.23 -15.20 -6.40
CA ILE A 130 8.86 -14.80 -6.74
C ILE A 130 7.89 -15.93 -6.38
N SER A 131 8.20 -17.17 -6.80
CA SER A 131 7.37 -18.34 -6.52
C SER A 131 7.18 -18.55 -5.02
N GLN A 132 8.27 -18.58 -4.27
CA GLN A 132 8.21 -18.73 -2.81
C GLN A 132 7.38 -17.63 -2.16
N ARG A 133 7.61 -16.36 -2.54
CA ARG A 133 6.87 -15.22 -1.99
C ARG A 133 5.38 -15.27 -2.34
N THR A 134 5.04 -15.78 -3.51
CA THR A 134 3.65 -15.99 -3.91
C THR A 134 2.94 -16.98 -2.96
N ASP A 135 3.58 -18.10 -2.66
CA ASP A 135 3.04 -19.10 -1.75
C ASP A 135 2.89 -18.54 -0.32
N GLU A 136 3.93 -17.87 0.19
CA GLU A 136 3.89 -17.23 1.50
C GLU A 136 2.72 -16.22 1.63
N LEU A 137 2.47 -15.42 0.59
CA LEU A 137 1.39 -14.43 0.62
C LEU A 137 0.01 -15.06 0.52
N LEU A 138 -0.15 -16.12 -0.25
CA LEU A 138 -1.40 -16.90 -0.31
C LEU A 138 -1.70 -17.54 1.04
N ASP A 139 -0.74 -18.21 1.64
CA ASP A 139 -0.88 -18.81 2.97
C ASP A 139 -1.22 -17.75 4.03
N MET A 140 -0.60 -16.59 3.97
CA MET A 140 -0.85 -15.48 4.91
C MET A 140 -2.31 -15.02 4.90
N VAL A 141 -2.99 -15.07 3.74
CA VAL A 141 -4.41 -14.72 3.60
C VAL A 141 -5.33 -15.93 3.66
N GLY A 142 -4.82 -17.11 4.02
CA GLY A 142 -5.61 -18.34 4.18
C GLY A 142 -6.04 -18.99 2.88
N LEU A 143 -5.35 -18.72 1.77
CA LEU A 143 -5.60 -19.33 0.46
C LEU A 143 -4.53 -20.38 0.17
N ASP A 144 -4.93 -21.66 0.01
CA ASP A 144 -4.02 -22.76 -0.33
C ASP A 144 -3.35 -22.49 -1.69
N PRO A 145 -2.01 -22.37 -1.76
CA PRO A 145 -1.30 -22.11 -3.01
C PRO A 145 -1.58 -23.14 -4.09
N SER A 146 -1.73 -24.41 -3.73
CA SER A 146 -2.00 -25.51 -4.68
C SER A 146 -3.35 -25.37 -5.41
N ILE A 147 -4.27 -24.62 -4.81
CA ILE A 147 -5.63 -24.43 -5.34
C ILE A 147 -5.79 -23.06 -6.01
N TYR A 148 -5.16 -22.01 -5.43
CA TYR A 148 -5.48 -20.63 -5.79
C TYR A 148 -4.47 -19.93 -6.69
N ARG A 149 -3.24 -20.46 -6.85
CA ARG A 149 -2.21 -19.81 -7.69
C ARG A 149 -2.67 -19.51 -9.10
N ASP A 150 -3.30 -20.47 -9.73
CA ASP A 150 -3.65 -20.43 -11.16
C ASP A 150 -5.08 -19.91 -11.42
N ARG A 151 -5.83 -19.63 -10.36
CA ARG A 151 -7.16 -19.04 -10.47
C ARG A 151 -7.10 -17.58 -10.91
N PHE A 152 -8.17 -17.12 -11.51
CA PHE A 152 -8.36 -15.72 -11.89
C PHE A 152 -9.12 -14.95 -10.79
N PRO A 153 -8.97 -13.62 -10.70
CA PRO A 153 -9.65 -12.80 -9.68
C PRO A 153 -11.17 -13.01 -9.61
N ARG A 154 -11.83 -13.26 -10.73
CA ARG A 154 -13.28 -13.56 -10.80
C ARG A 154 -13.69 -14.86 -10.07
N GLU A 155 -12.74 -15.73 -9.78
CA GLU A 155 -12.97 -17.03 -9.12
C GLU A 155 -12.72 -16.94 -7.61
N LEU A 156 -12.37 -15.73 -7.11
CA LEU A 156 -12.21 -15.44 -5.70
C LEU A 156 -13.49 -14.78 -5.17
N SER A 157 -13.84 -15.07 -3.91
CA SER A 157 -14.84 -14.30 -3.20
C SER A 157 -14.32 -12.88 -2.95
N GLY A 158 -15.18 -11.86 -3.11
CA GLY A 158 -14.80 -10.46 -2.89
C GLY A 158 -14.46 -10.18 -1.42
N GLY A 159 -13.20 -10.17 -1.10
CA GLY A 159 -12.67 -9.87 0.23
C GLY A 159 -11.18 -9.67 0.19
#